data_dbca10440fad671fbb3b96c697794869
#
_entry.id   dbca10440fad671fbb3b96c697794869
#
_cell.length_a   1.000
_cell.length_b   1.000
_cell.length_c   1.000
_cell.angle_alpha   90.00
_cell.angle_beta   90.00
_cell.angle_gamma   90.00
#
_symmetry.space_group_name_H-M   'P 1'
#
loop_
_entity.id
_entity.type
_entity.pdbx_description
1 polymer ?
#
loop_
_entity_poly.entity_id
_entity_poly.type
_entity_poly.pdbx_seq_one_letter_code
_entity_poly.pdbx_strand_id
1 'polypeptide(L)'
;MTLHLLRSEGSWADLWSFDLASQGVRLLEIGQHRQFLGASAIERSSRFASTTQAQRFLASRAALWLVLAEYGVGYQELDYGPHGKPSLGISMGFNLSRTGDVAVVAVASADVGVDIEQRRSVDLTEPIVAEVGSTLRRIGWPPRLGHDRLQAWTVMEAWTKYHGLSLHRLLDEREVASRMIDELESRTVQLVSLALSAYICGAMCTGSEAAVGYESGSRLL
;
A
#
# COMPACT_ATOMS: atom_id res chain seq x y z
N MET A 1 -3.41 10.73 12.36
CA MET A 1 -3.99 10.00 11.21
C MET A 1 -4.39 11.01 10.15
N THR A 2 -3.99 10.79 8.92
CA THR A 2 -4.37 11.65 7.78
C THR A 2 -5.14 10.81 6.76
N LEU A 3 -6.25 11.33 6.28
CA LEU A 3 -7.09 10.72 5.26
C LEU A 3 -6.94 11.49 3.94
N HIS A 4 -6.72 10.77 2.87
CA HIS A 4 -6.70 11.30 1.51
C HIS A 4 -7.82 10.61 0.72
N LEU A 5 -8.70 11.40 0.12
CA LEU A 5 -9.88 10.92 -0.60
C LEU A 5 -9.64 11.00 -2.11
N LEU A 6 -9.97 9.92 -2.81
CA LEU A 6 -9.99 9.83 -4.26
C LEU A 6 -11.41 9.41 -4.67
N ARG A 7 -12.07 10.24 -5.46
CA ARG A 7 -13.47 10.02 -5.86
C ARG A 7 -13.66 10.22 -7.35
N SER A 8 -14.47 9.33 -7.95
CA SER A 8 -15.06 9.51 -9.28
C SER A 8 -16.50 9.02 -9.29
N GLU A 9 -17.24 9.23 -10.36
CA GLU A 9 -18.58 8.65 -10.49
C GLU A 9 -18.53 7.12 -10.36
N GLY A 10 -19.17 6.59 -9.31
CA GLY A 10 -19.30 5.15 -9.06
C GLY A 10 -18.08 4.44 -8.48
N SER A 11 -16.92 5.12 -8.35
CA SER A 11 -15.69 4.51 -7.84
C SER A 11 -14.99 5.42 -6.85
N TRP A 12 -14.37 4.81 -5.82
CA TRP A 12 -13.65 5.56 -4.80
C TRP A 12 -12.45 4.77 -4.27
N ALA A 13 -11.45 5.50 -3.81
CA ALA A 13 -10.34 4.96 -3.05
C ALA A 13 -9.92 5.95 -1.96
N ASP A 14 -9.78 5.47 -0.75
CA ASP A 14 -9.36 6.24 0.42
C ASP A 14 -7.98 5.77 0.87
N LEU A 15 -7.11 6.71 1.16
CA LEU A 15 -5.79 6.43 1.71
C LEU A 15 -5.68 7.04 3.10
N TRP A 16 -5.40 6.19 4.08
CA TRP A 16 -5.15 6.56 5.46
C TRP A 16 -3.67 6.43 5.77
N SER A 17 -3.06 7.46 6.33
CA SER A 17 -1.66 7.42 6.74
C SER A 17 -1.50 7.60 8.24
N PHE A 18 -0.53 6.89 8.81
CA PHE A 18 -0.22 6.84 10.23
C PHE A 18 1.27 7.05 10.44
N ASP A 19 1.61 7.89 11.40
CA ASP A 19 2.94 8.00 11.96
C ASP A 19 3.05 7.05 13.16
N LEU A 20 3.74 5.93 12.98
CA LEU A 20 3.89 4.90 14.01
C LEU A 20 4.84 5.29 15.13
N ALA A 21 5.71 6.30 14.92
CA ALA A 21 6.56 6.81 15.99
C ALA A 21 5.73 7.55 17.04
N SER A 22 4.82 8.40 16.61
CA SER A 22 3.97 9.20 17.52
C SER A 22 2.66 8.50 17.92
N GLN A 23 2.11 7.65 17.05
CA GLN A 23 0.78 7.03 17.22
C GLN A 23 0.85 5.54 17.59
N GLY A 24 2.01 4.90 17.48
CA GLY A 24 2.15 3.45 17.59
C GLY A 24 1.65 2.89 18.93
N VAL A 25 1.98 3.54 20.05
CA VAL A 25 1.52 3.11 21.39
C VAL A 25 -0.01 3.17 21.46
N ARG A 26 -0.61 4.27 21.01
CA ARG A 26 -2.06 4.44 21.01
C ARG A 26 -2.76 3.40 20.12
N LEU A 27 -2.20 3.11 18.95
CA LEU A 27 -2.72 2.08 18.05
C LEU A 27 -2.67 0.69 18.69
N LEU A 28 -1.60 0.36 19.43
CA LEU A 28 -1.49 -0.91 20.14
C LEU A 28 -2.53 -1.01 21.25
N GLU A 29 -2.75 0.04 22.05
CA GLU A 29 -3.77 0.08 23.07
C GLU A 29 -5.17 -0.15 22.47
N ILE A 30 -5.51 0.57 21.40
CA ILE A 30 -6.77 0.38 20.66
C ILE A 30 -6.87 -1.05 20.12
N GLY A 31 -5.79 -1.56 19.52
CA GLY A 31 -5.75 -2.91 18.96
C GLY A 31 -5.98 -3.99 20.01
N GLN A 32 -5.44 -3.84 21.19
CA GLN A 32 -5.66 -4.73 22.35
C GLN A 32 -7.09 -4.61 22.88
N HIS A 33 -7.55 -3.39 23.15
CA HIS A 33 -8.88 -3.15 23.70
C HIS A 33 -10.01 -3.63 22.78
N ARG A 34 -9.86 -3.42 21.46
CA ARG A 34 -10.82 -3.85 20.43
C ARG A 34 -10.57 -5.26 19.88
N GLN A 35 -9.59 -5.96 20.42
CA GLN A 35 -9.21 -7.33 19.98
C GLN A 35 -8.86 -7.41 18.47
N PHE A 36 -8.25 -6.36 17.91
CA PHE A 36 -7.82 -6.29 16.51
C PHE A 36 -6.52 -7.05 16.22
N LEU A 37 -5.86 -7.55 17.24
CA LEU A 37 -4.59 -8.27 17.15
C LEU A 37 -4.83 -9.76 17.39
N GLY A 38 -5.16 -10.48 16.32
CA GLY A 38 -5.36 -11.93 16.37
C GLY A 38 -4.07 -12.73 16.55
N ALA A 39 -4.23 -14.01 16.82
CA ALA A 39 -3.12 -14.93 17.12
C ALA A 39 -2.06 -14.95 16.01
N SER A 40 -2.49 -14.93 14.74
CA SER A 40 -1.60 -14.91 13.57
C SER A 40 -0.70 -13.67 13.52
N ALA A 41 -1.25 -12.48 13.86
CA ALA A 41 -0.46 -11.26 13.92
C ALA A 41 0.53 -11.28 15.08
N ILE A 42 0.13 -11.77 16.25
CA ILE A 42 0.99 -11.89 17.43
C ILE A 42 2.13 -12.88 17.14
N GLU A 43 1.82 -14.06 16.60
CA GLU A 43 2.83 -15.06 16.23
C GLU A 43 3.82 -14.50 15.19
N ARG A 44 3.32 -13.80 14.15
CA ARG A 44 4.19 -13.18 13.17
C ARG A 44 5.08 -12.08 13.77
N SER A 45 4.57 -11.33 14.74
CA SER A 45 5.35 -10.30 15.43
C SER A 45 6.53 -10.87 16.21
N SER A 46 6.42 -12.08 16.76
CA SER A 46 7.49 -12.72 17.52
C SER A 46 8.70 -13.14 16.66
N ARG A 47 8.55 -13.16 15.34
CA ARG A 47 9.63 -13.50 14.39
C ARG A 47 10.54 -12.30 14.05
N PHE A 48 10.19 -11.09 14.48
CA PHE A 48 11.05 -9.93 14.27
C PHE A 48 12.21 -9.91 15.27
N ALA A 49 13.42 -9.66 14.78
CA ALA A 49 14.61 -9.56 15.62
C ALA A 49 14.60 -8.33 16.56
N SER A 50 13.83 -7.29 16.21
CA SER A 50 13.73 -6.04 16.96
C SER A 50 12.34 -5.88 17.55
N THR A 51 12.26 -5.63 18.87
CA THR A 51 11.02 -5.30 19.56
C THR A 51 10.32 -4.09 18.93
N THR A 52 11.09 -3.08 18.51
CA THR A 52 10.55 -1.90 17.83
C THR A 52 9.88 -2.27 16.50
N GLN A 53 10.49 -3.15 15.71
CA GLN A 53 9.89 -3.63 14.47
C GLN A 53 8.64 -4.47 14.71
N ALA A 54 8.65 -5.32 15.74
CA ALA A 54 7.48 -6.08 16.17
C ALA A 54 6.32 -5.15 16.56
N GLN A 55 6.60 -4.14 17.38
CA GLN A 55 5.60 -3.16 17.79
C GLN A 55 5.04 -2.35 16.61
N ARG A 56 5.91 -1.86 15.70
CA ARG A 56 5.47 -1.18 14.46
C ARG A 56 4.62 -2.08 13.58
N PHE A 57 4.97 -3.36 13.47
CA PHE A 57 4.16 -4.33 12.74
C PHE A 57 2.78 -4.47 13.38
N LEU A 58 2.67 -4.69 14.69
CA LEU A 58 1.39 -4.82 15.38
C LEU A 58 0.57 -3.53 15.32
N ALA A 59 1.22 -2.36 15.50
CA ALA A 59 0.55 -1.07 15.38
C ALA A 59 -0.03 -0.86 13.97
N SER A 60 0.68 -1.27 12.91
CA SER A 60 0.16 -1.21 11.55
C SER A 60 -1.03 -2.15 11.32
N ARG A 61 -1.07 -3.31 12.00
CA ARG A 61 -2.23 -4.21 11.96
C ARG A 61 -3.43 -3.64 12.70
N ALA A 62 -3.20 -3.02 13.86
CA ALA A 62 -4.25 -2.30 14.59
C ALA A 62 -4.80 -1.12 13.75
N ALA A 63 -3.93 -0.37 13.07
CA ALA A 63 -4.31 0.68 12.14
C ALA A 63 -5.20 0.17 11.00
N LEU A 64 -4.84 -0.98 10.40
CA LEU A 64 -5.67 -1.61 9.37
C LEU A 64 -7.09 -1.86 9.87
N TRP A 65 -7.24 -2.51 11.00
CA TRP A 65 -8.57 -2.84 11.54
C TRP A 65 -9.33 -1.62 12.03
N LEU A 66 -8.62 -0.61 12.54
CA LEU A 66 -9.23 0.67 12.88
C LEU A 66 -9.84 1.35 11.65
N VAL A 67 -9.10 1.35 10.53
CA VAL A 67 -9.59 1.89 9.27
C VAL A 67 -10.76 1.06 8.74
N LEU A 68 -10.66 -0.27 8.70
CA LEU A 68 -11.75 -1.13 8.21
C LEU A 68 -13.04 -0.96 9.03
N ALA A 69 -12.92 -0.70 10.33
CA ALA A 69 -14.07 -0.41 11.19
C ALA A 69 -14.80 0.88 10.79
N GLU A 70 -14.12 1.89 10.23
CA GLU A 70 -14.76 3.10 9.69
C GLU A 70 -15.66 2.80 8.48
N TYR A 71 -15.43 1.66 7.81
CA TYR A 71 -16.27 1.16 6.71
C TYR A 71 -17.26 0.08 7.14
N GLY A 72 -17.49 -0.06 8.47
CA GLY A 72 -18.45 -1.02 9.02
C GLY A 72 -17.96 -2.47 9.05
N VAL A 73 -16.67 -2.72 8.83
CA VAL A 73 -16.09 -4.06 8.85
C VAL A 73 -15.63 -4.40 10.26
N GLY A 74 -16.27 -5.38 10.90
CA GLY A 74 -15.82 -5.94 12.18
C GLY A 74 -14.54 -6.76 12.03
N TYR A 75 -13.81 -6.93 13.16
CA TYR A 75 -12.64 -7.79 13.16
C TYR A 75 -13.00 -9.23 12.82
N GLN A 76 -12.23 -9.81 11.90
CA GLN A 76 -12.28 -11.24 11.56
C GLN A 76 -10.90 -11.69 11.09
N GLU A 77 -10.65 -12.99 11.05
CA GLU A 77 -9.45 -13.50 10.39
C GLU A 77 -9.54 -13.22 8.89
N LEU A 78 -8.40 -12.81 8.34
CA LEU A 78 -8.30 -12.50 6.91
C LEU A 78 -8.09 -13.79 6.11
N ASP A 79 -8.82 -13.95 5.05
CA ASP A 79 -8.48 -14.92 4.03
C ASP A 79 -7.27 -14.42 3.22
N TYR A 80 -6.44 -15.34 2.77
CA TYR A 80 -5.26 -15.01 1.98
C TYR A 80 -5.33 -15.73 0.64
N GLY A 81 -5.26 -14.97 -0.43
CA GLY A 81 -5.12 -15.50 -1.77
C GLY A 81 -3.81 -16.28 -1.96
N PRO A 82 -3.64 -16.95 -3.11
CA PRO A 82 -2.51 -17.85 -3.37
C PRO A 82 -1.13 -17.17 -3.28
N HIS A 83 -1.09 -15.86 -3.42
CA HIS A 83 0.14 -15.05 -3.29
C HIS A 83 0.14 -14.14 -2.05
N GLY A 84 -0.72 -14.43 -1.07
CA GLY A 84 -0.72 -13.75 0.22
C GLY A 84 -1.45 -12.39 0.24
N LYS A 85 -2.20 -12.01 -0.81
CA LYS A 85 -3.08 -10.83 -0.74
C LYS A 85 -4.21 -11.12 0.23
N PRO A 86 -4.39 -10.31 1.30
CA PRO A 86 -5.49 -10.50 2.22
C PRO A 86 -6.81 -10.06 1.58
N SER A 87 -7.89 -10.76 1.91
CA SER A 87 -9.26 -10.45 1.50
C SER A 87 -10.26 -10.65 2.64
N LEU A 88 -11.43 -10.06 2.50
CA LEU A 88 -12.53 -10.14 3.47
C LEU A 88 -13.78 -10.81 2.90
N GLY A 89 -13.73 -11.30 1.64
CA GLY A 89 -14.88 -11.89 0.98
C GLY A 89 -16.04 -10.91 0.68
N ILE A 90 -15.76 -9.61 0.69
CA ILE A 90 -16.68 -8.52 0.38
C ILE A 90 -16.24 -7.76 -0.87
N SER A 91 -17.13 -6.96 -1.46
CA SER A 91 -16.86 -6.18 -2.68
C SER A 91 -15.95 -4.97 -2.49
N MET A 92 -15.26 -4.85 -1.36
CA MET A 92 -14.37 -3.76 -1.02
C MET A 92 -12.91 -4.26 -1.02
N GLY A 93 -12.06 -3.57 -1.76
CA GLY A 93 -10.62 -3.81 -1.75
C GLY A 93 -9.93 -3.05 -0.64
N PHE A 94 -8.90 -3.63 -0.07
CA PHE A 94 -8.01 -2.94 0.86
C PHE A 94 -6.56 -3.42 0.70
N ASN A 95 -5.64 -2.57 1.09
CA ASN A 95 -4.22 -2.91 1.12
C ASN A 95 -3.49 -2.13 2.22
N LEU A 96 -2.41 -2.70 2.76
CA LEU A 96 -1.57 -2.11 3.80
C LEU A 96 -0.12 -2.13 3.34
N SER A 97 0.56 -1.00 3.41
CA SER A 97 2.02 -0.93 3.29
C SER A 97 2.64 -0.20 4.47
N ARG A 98 3.89 -0.53 4.77
CA ARG A 98 4.64 0.06 5.88
C ARG A 98 6.12 0.13 5.57
N THR A 99 6.70 1.30 5.82
CA THR A 99 8.16 1.52 5.78
C THR A 99 8.59 2.40 6.96
N GLY A 100 9.63 1.97 7.68
CA GLY A 100 10.09 2.68 8.89
C GLY A 100 8.94 2.94 9.88
N ASP A 101 8.70 4.21 10.15
CA ASP A 101 7.67 4.70 11.08
C ASP A 101 6.35 5.11 10.39
N VAL A 102 6.21 4.83 9.10
CA VAL A 102 5.00 5.19 8.36
C VAL A 102 4.25 3.93 7.95
N ALA A 103 2.95 3.93 8.19
CA ALA A 103 2.03 2.95 7.62
C ALA A 103 0.94 3.64 6.81
N VAL A 104 0.49 3.00 5.74
CA VAL A 104 -0.64 3.43 4.94
C VAL A 104 -1.62 2.28 4.75
N VAL A 105 -2.89 2.60 4.84
CA VAL A 105 -3.99 1.71 4.51
C VAL A 105 -4.78 2.32 3.37
N ALA A 106 -4.88 1.61 2.27
CA ALA A 106 -5.78 1.96 1.17
C ALA A 106 -7.06 1.12 1.29
N VAL A 107 -8.21 1.74 1.07
CA VAL A 107 -9.52 1.10 0.98
C VAL A 107 -10.23 1.64 -0.25
N ALA A 108 -10.85 0.76 -1.04
CA ALA A 108 -11.46 1.15 -2.30
C ALA A 108 -12.73 0.33 -2.60
N SER A 109 -13.56 0.86 -3.50
CA SER A 109 -14.76 0.17 -4.01
C SER A 109 -14.44 -1.07 -4.86
N ALA A 110 -13.17 -1.24 -5.26
CA ALA A 110 -12.66 -2.36 -6.04
C ALA A 110 -11.26 -2.74 -5.54
N ASP A 111 -10.57 -3.61 -6.25
CA ASP A 111 -9.19 -3.94 -5.92
C ASP A 111 -8.30 -2.69 -5.82
N VAL A 112 -7.38 -2.72 -4.87
CA VAL A 112 -6.39 -1.67 -4.66
C VAL A 112 -5.06 -2.29 -4.21
N GLY A 113 -3.98 -1.68 -4.65
CA GLY A 113 -2.63 -1.97 -4.17
C GLY A 113 -1.94 -0.68 -3.77
N VAL A 114 -1.26 -0.68 -2.64
CA VAL A 114 -0.47 0.46 -2.18
C VAL A 114 0.91 0.01 -1.74
N ASP A 115 1.90 0.82 -2.08
CA ASP A 115 3.23 0.64 -1.54
C ASP A 115 3.86 1.98 -1.16
N ILE A 116 4.70 1.94 -0.12
CA ILE A 116 5.50 3.07 0.35
C ILE A 116 6.90 2.61 0.71
N GLU A 117 7.90 3.39 0.31
CA GLU A 117 9.30 3.14 0.62
C GLU A 117 9.98 4.38 1.20
N GLN A 118 10.72 4.17 2.28
CA GLN A 118 11.60 5.21 2.80
C GLN A 118 12.69 5.52 1.78
N ARG A 119 12.86 6.80 1.44
CA ARG A 119 13.89 7.22 0.50
C ARG A 119 15.27 6.86 1.01
N ARG A 120 15.96 6.06 0.24
CA ARG A 120 17.33 5.63 0.46
C ARG A 120 17.99 5.35 -0.88
N SER A 121 19.31 5.36 -0.92
CA SER A 121 20.02 4.79 -2.05
C SER A 121 19.83 3.28 -2.05
N VAL A 122 19.38 2.74 -3.16
CA VAL A 122 19.18 1.30 -3.37
C VAL A 122 19.84 0.89 -4.66
N ASP A 123 20.51 -0.23 -4.62
CA ASP A 123 21.07 -0.86 -5.82
C ASP A 123 20.02 -1.86 -6.37
N LEU A 124 19.11 -1.34 -7.16
CA LEU A 124 18.08 -2.10 -7.85
C LEU A 124 18.55 -2.27 -9.30
N THR A 125 19.18 -3.40 -9.59
CA THR A 125 19.82 -3.68 -10.89
C THR A 125 18.94 -4.46 -11.85
N GLU A 126 17.80 -4.94 -11.40
CA GLU A 126 16.89 -5.72 -12.22
C GLU A 126 16.43 -4.93 -13.46
N PRO A 127 16.55 -5.51 -14.66
CA PRO A 127 16.22 -4.81 -15.92
C PRO A 127 14.81 -4.24 -15.94
N ILE A 128 13.84 -4.94 -15.36
CA ILE A 128 12.45 -4.50 -15.30
C ILE A 128 12.29 -3.18 -14.51
N VAL A 129 13.10 -2.93 -13.49
CA VAL A 129 13.07 -1.66 -12.74
C VAL A 129 13.41 -0.48 -13.64
N ALA A 130 14.41 -0.66 -14.53
CA ALA A 130 14.79 0.38 -15.50
C ALA A 130 13.70 0.58 -16.57
N GLU A 131 13.07 -0.50 -17.02
CA GLU A 131 11.99 -0.47 -18.00
C GLU A 131 10.74 0.23 -17.43
N VAL A 132 10.30 -0.14 -16.22
CA VAL A 132 9.21 0.54 -15.52
C VAL A 132 9.51 2.01 -15.29
N GLY A 133 10.74 2.36 -14.86
CA GLY A 133 11.15 3.75 -14.71
C GLY A 133 11.07 4.55 -16.02
N SER A 134 11.40 3.90 -17.15
CA SER A 134 11.27 4.52 -18.49
C SER A 134 9.81 4.68 -18.89
N THR A 135 8.98 3.70 -18.63
CA THR A 135 7.52 3.76 -18.87
C THR A 135 6.87 4.86 -18.05
N LEU A 136 7.20 4.97 -16.76
CA LEU A 136 6.68 6.03 -15.89
C LEU A 136 6.99 7.43 -16.45
N ARG A 137 8.21 7.64 -16.98
CA ARG A 137 8.56 8.90 -17.65
C ARG A 137 7.71 9.15 -18.92
N ARG A 138 7.50 8.10 -19.74
CA ARG A 138 6.69 8.22 -20.99
C ARG A 138 5.23 8.59 -20.69
N ILE A 139 4.65 8.02 -19.64
CA ILE A 139 3.25 8.32 -19.28
C ILE A 139 3.09 9.62 -18.47
N GLY A 140 4.19 10.34 -18.23
CA GLY A 140 4.18 11.62 -17.50
C GLY A 140 4.06 11.47 -15.98
N TRP A 141 4.41 10.30 -15.43
CA TRP A 141 4.49 10.14 -13.97
C TRP A 141 5.51 11.11 -13.38
N PRO A 142 5.14 11.87 -12.32
CA PRO A 142 6.00 12.92 -11.82
C PRO A 142 7.34 12.36 -11.31
N PRO A 143 8.48 12.75 -11.91
CA PRO A 143 9.78 12.32 -11.43
C PRO A 143 10.06 12.92 -10.05
N ARG A 144 10.53 12.11 -9.13
CA ARG A 144 11.08 12.58 -7.87
C ARG A 144 12.60 12.51 -7.96
N LEU A 145 13.24 13.67 -8.05
CA LEU A 145 14.69 13.82 -8.26
C LEU A 145 15.53 12.84 -7.44
N GLY A 146 16.36 12.05 -8.12
CA GLY A 146 17.36 11.17 -7.52
C GLY A 146 16.83 9.81 -7.01
N HIS A 147 15.57 9.45 -7.24
CA HIS A 147 14.97 8.21 -6.73
C HIS A 147 14.18 7.40 -7.76
N ASP A 148 14.50 7.55 -9.05
CA ASP A 148 13.73 6.93 -10.15
C ASP A 148 13.58 5.41 -10.01
N ARG A 149 14.64 4.71 -9.59
CA ARG A 149 14.60 3.25 -9.39
C ARG A 149 13.75 2.84 -8.19
N LEU A 150 13.88 3.56 -7.07
CA LEU A 150 13.04 3.30 -5.90
C LEU A 150 11.57 3.59 -6.19
N GLN A 151 11.30 4.62 -6.97
CA GLN A 151 9.94 4.97 -7.41
C GLN A 151 9.37 3.88 -8.33
N ALA A 152 10.15 3.38 -9.29
CA ALA A 152 9.75 2.25 -10.13
C ALA A 152 9.45 1.01 -9.29
N TRP A 153 10.32 0.69 -8.33
CA TRP A 153 10.12 -0.40 -7.39
C TRP A 153 8.80 -0.27 -6.61
N THR A 154 8.55 0.91 -6.03
CA THR A 154 7.32 1.20 -5.29
C THR A 154 6.07 1.00 -6.16
N VAL A 155 6.12 1.42 -7.42
CA VAL A 155 5.04 1.19 -8.40
C VAL A 155 4.89 -0.29 -8.71
N MET A 156 5.98 -1.02 -8.89
CA MET A 156 5.95 -2.48 -9.13
C MET A 156 5.29 -3.22 -7.95
N GLU A 157 5.64 -2.86 -6.72
CA GLU A 157 5.01 -3.45 -5.54
C GLU A 157 3.52 -3.08 -5.41
N ALA A 158 3.15 -1.82 -5.65
CA ALA A 158 1.76 -1.41 -5.65
C ALA A 158 0.93 -2.16 -6.71
N TRP A 159 1.48 -2.31 -7.93
CA TRP A 159 0.84 -3.05 -9.01
C TRP A 159 0.67 -4.54 -8.69
N THR A 160 1.71 -5.20 -8.17
CA THR A 160 1.62 -6.61 -7.77
C THR A 160 0.62 -6.83 -6.64
N LYS A 161 0.55 -5.93 -5.67
CA LYS A 161 -0.44 -5.95 -4.59
C LYS A 161 -1.87 -5.74 -5.13
N TYR A 162 -2.04 -4.85 -6.11
CA TYR A 162 -3.32 -4.66 -6.79
C TYR A 162 -3.82 -5.96 -7.43
N HIS A 163 -2.98 -6.63 -8.20
CA HIS A 163 -3.33 -7.89 -8.87
C HIS A 163 -3.28 -9.14 -7.97
N GLY A 164 -2.88 -9.00 -6.70
CA GLY A 164 -2.69 -10.16 -5.82
C GLY A 164 -1.60 -11.09 -6.29
N LEU A 165 -0.56 -10.57 -6.93
CA LEU A 165 0.61 -11.29 -7.39
C LEU A 165 1.78 -11.13 -6.41
N SER A 166 2.75 -12.03 -6.45
CA SER A 166 4.02 -11.81 -5.75
C SER A 166 4.97 -10.99 -6.62
N LEU A 167 5.78 -10.14 -5.99
CA LEU A 167 6.81 -9.39 -6.69
C LEU A 167 7.80 -10.32 -7.42
N HIS A 168 8.08 -11.49 -6.86
CA HIS A 168 8.93 -12.51 -7.46
C HIS A 168 8.45 -12.93 -8.87
N ARG A 169 7.14 -13.12 -9.05
CA ARG A 169 6.59 -13.40 -10.36
C ARG A 169 6.83 -12.27 -11.37
N LEU A 170 6.70 -11.02 -10.92
CA LEU A 170 6.97 -9.87 -11.78
C LEU A 170 8.45 -9.81 -12.20
N LEU A 171 9.37 -10.21 -11.31
CA LEU A 171 10.81 -10.20 -11.61
C LEU A 171 11.24 -11.35 -12.53
N ASP A 172 10.58 -12.52 -12.40
CA ASP A 172 11.01 -13.75 -13.09
C ASP A 172 10.19 -14.07 -14.34
N GLU A 173 8.93 -13.65 -14.40
CA GLU A 173 8.01 -14.00 -15.47
C GLU A 173 7.87 -12.84 -16.47
N ARG A 174 8.46 -12.97 -17.66
CA ARG A 174 8.44 -11.94 -18.69
C ARG A 174 7.01 -11.54 -19.11
N GLU A 175 6.08 -12.49 -19.12
CA GLU A 175 4.68 -12.22 -19.47
C GLU A 175 4.02 -11.30 -18.44
N VAL A 176 4.30 -11.51 -17.14
CA VAL A 176 3.80 -10.66 -16.07
C VAL A 176 4.39 -9.25 -16.16
N ALA A 177 5.69 -9.16 -16.46
CA ALA A 177 6.37 -7.89 -16.67
C ALA A 177 5.80 -7.13 -17.90
N SER A 178 5.60 -7.80 -19.03
CA SER A 178 5.00 -7.19 -20.22
C SER A 178 3.57 -6.70 -19.93
N ARG A 179 2.76 -7.52 -19.26
CA ARG A 179 1.41 -7.13 -18.86
C ARG A 179 1.41 -5.85 -18.01
N MET A 180 2.33 -5.73 -17.05
CA MET A 180 2.44 -4.52 -16.24
C MET A 180 2.70 -3.29 -17.10
N ILE A 181 3.67 -3.37 -18.02
CA ILE A 181 4.02 -2.27 -18.92
C ILE A 181 2.81 -1.87 -19.78
N ASP A 182 2.14 -2.86 -20.39
CA ASP A 182 0.95 -2.63 -21.23
C ASP A 182 -0.18 -1.94 -20.44
N GLU A 183 -0.45 -2.38 -19.24
CA GLU A 183 -1.48 -1.77 -18.38
C GLU A 183 -1.14 -0.34 -17.95
N LEU A 184 0.14 -0.05 -17.69
CA LEU A 184 0.59 1.30 -17.38
C LEU A 184 0.47 2.23 -18.59
N GLU A 185 0.87 1.77 -19.79
CA GLU A 185 0.82 2.56 -21.03
C GLU A 185 -0.62 2.76 -21.53
N SER A 186 -1.45 1.75 -21.47
CA SER A 186 -2.88 1.82 -21.83
C SER A 186 -3.75 2.52 -20.80
N ARG A 187 -3.20 2.79 -19.61
CA ARG A 187 -3.93 3.36 -18.46
C ARG A 187 -5.16 2.55 -18.04
N THR A 188 -5.12 1.24 -18.23
CA THR A 188 -6.14 0.33 -17.68
C THR A 188 -6.05 0.22 -16.16
N VAL A 189 -4.89 0.56 -15.59
CA VAL A 189 -4.73 0.84 -14.19
C VAL A 189 -4.35 2.29 -13.97
N GLN A 190 -4.87 2.89 -12.89
CA GLN A 190 -4.47 4.22 -12.48
C GLN A 190 -3.41 4.16 -11.40
N LEU A 191 -2.38 4.97 -11.58
CA LEU A 191 -1.35 5.19 -10.58
C LEU A 191 -1.56 6.54 -9.90
N VAL A 192 -1.51 6.55 -8.58
CA VAL A 192 -1.55 7.75 -7.76
C VAL A 192 -0.24 7.90 -7.01
N SER A 193 0.45 9.02 -7.23
CA SER A 193 1.66 9.34 -6.46
C SER A 193 1.28 9.86 -5.08
N LEU A 194 1.80 9.23 -4.04
CA LEU A 194 1.48 9.58 -2.67
C LEU A 194 2.46 10.63 -2.12
N ALA A 195 1.95 11.80 -1.78
CA ALA A 195 2.71 12.90 -1.20
C ALA A 195 2.67 12.84 0.34
N LEU A 196 3.24 11.79 0.93
CA LEU A 196 3.21 11.58 2.39
C LEU A 196 4.26 12.43 3.13
N SER A 197 5.46 12.52 2.61
CA SER A 197 6.54 13.36 3.12
C SER A 197 7.67 13.50 2.10
N ALA A 198 8.65 14.38 2.39
CA ALA A 198 9.86 14.50 1.57
C ALA A 198 10.72 13.23 1.58
N TYR A 199 10.54 12.35 2.56
CA TYR A 199 11.37 11.15 2.79
C TYR A 199 10.70 9.83 2.41
N ILE A 200 9.48 9.88 1.88
CA ILE A 200 8.72 8.68 1.49
C ILE A 200 8.38 8.74 0.00
N CYS A 201 8.71 7.67 -0.71
CA CYS A 201 8.14 7.37 -2.03
C CYS A 201 6.89 6.53 -1.81
N GLY A 202 5.80 6.87 -2.50
CA GLY A 202 4.57 6.09 -2.39
C GLY A 202 3.83 6.05 -3.71
N ALA A 203 3.22 4.91 -3.99
CA ALA A 203 2.34 4.70 -5.13
C ALA A 203 1.11 3.91 -4.70
N MET A 204 -0.03 4.25 -5.27
CA MET A 204 -1.27 3.47 -5.18
C MET A 204 -1.72 3.11 -6.58
N CYS A 205 -2.13 1.86 -6.77
CA CYS A 205 -2.65 1.31 -8.01
C CYS A 205 -4.13 0.97 -7.82
N THR A 206 -4.99 1.44 -8.72
CA THR A 206 -6.44 1.17 -8.75
C THR A 206 -6.90 0.89 -10.17
N GLY A 207 -8.12 0.38 -10.35
CA GLY A 207 -8.73 0.30 -11.68
C GLY A 207 -8.97 1.70 -12.29
N SER A 208 -9.08 1.75 -13.62
CA SER A 208 -9.17 3.00 -14.40
C SER A 208 -10.37 3.89 -14.07
N GLU A 209 -11.40 3.33 -13.43
CA GLU A 209 -12.62 4.07 -13.08
C GLU A 209 -12.51 4.85 -11.76
N ALA A 210 -11.47 4.60 -10.95
CA ALA A 210 -11.23 5.32 -9.71
C ALA A 210 -10.43 6.61 -9.99
N ALA A 211 -11.06 7.64 -10.54
CA ALA A 211 -10.36 8.89 -10.91
C ALA A 211 -10.35 9.96 -9.80
N VAL A 212 -9.35 10.63 -9.65
CA VAL A 212 -8.83 11.95 -9.97
C VAL A 212 -9.47 13.12 -9.18
N GLY A 213 -9.46 13.02 -7.86
CA GLY A 213 -9.57 14.21 -7.01
C GLY A 213 -8.83 13.95 -5.71
N TYR A 214 -7.69 14.59 -5.52
CA TYR A 214 -6.92 14.45 -4.30
C TYR A 214 -7.36 15.53 -3.30
N GLU A 215 -8.13 15.16 -2.31
CA GLU A 215 -8.43 16.01 -1.16
C GLU A 215 -7.73 15.46 0.09
N SER A 216 -7.00 16.30 0.81
CA SER A 216 -6.37 15.93 2.06
C SER A 216 -7.18 16.47 3.24
N GLY A 217 -7.55 15.59 4.17
CA GLY A 217 -8.18 15.95 5.43
C GLY A 217 -7.45 15.29 6.61
N SER A 218 -7.46 15.92 7.78
CA SER A 218 -6.98 15.31 9.01
C SER A 218 -8.16 14.88 9.88
N ARG A 219 -8.17 13.62 10.33
CA ARG A 219 -9.05 13.15 11.41
C ARG A 219 -8.22 12.86 12.66
N LEU A 220 -8.68 13.31 13.81
CA LEU A 220 -8.11 12.97 15.10
C LEU A 220 -8.65 11.60 15.54
N LEU A 221 -7.74 10.73 16.01
CA LEU A 221 -8.09 9.48 16.69
C LEU A 221 -8.60 9.76 18.09
#